data_e716002885a03e4c27cbda5ce00b7b61
#
_entry.id   e716002885a03e4c27cbda5ce00b7b61
#
_cell.length_a   1.000
_cell.length_b   1.000
_cell.length_c   1.000
_cell.angle_alpha   90.00
_cell.angle_beta   90.00
_cell.angle_gamma   90.00
#
_symmetry.space_group_name_H-M   'P 1'
#
loop_
_entity.id
_entity.type
_entity.pdbx_description
1 polymer ?
#
loop_
_entity_poly.entity_id
_entity_poly.type
_entity_poly.pdbx_seq_one_letter_code
_entity_poly.pdbx_strand_id
1 'polypeptide(L)'
;MRPQDILIPVAAGLCCKPGGFHIDPVRPVERAVITHGHSDHARSGHGAVLATQETLDMMRLRYGDNFAGTTQAIAYGEELRLDGVTIKFHPAGHVLGSAQIAVSCKDTCIVASGDYKNAPDPTCPAFELVPCDVFITEATFGLPVFRHGEAADEIKKLLASVALFPERAHLVGAYTLGKAQRVISLLRAAGYDAPIYLHGAMENITRYYQSRGVALGELRPVKGMRKSDLAGTITLAPPSATADIWTRRFPDPVTAFASGWMRVRARARQRGVELPLVISDHADWDGLTATIDATGASEVWVTHGQEDALVHWCAAKGLAARPLGCSGAGSEDQGNRRKGCATHAQAAPKRGRESRHGGRAVPMCLRNRDVPFAPVGAPSPRLHAA
;
A
#
# COMPACT_ATOMS: atom_id res chain seq x y z
N MET A 1 17.34 -24.81 2.85
CA MET A 1 15.87 -25.15 2.79
C MET A 1 15.36 -24.53 1.51
N ARG A 2 14.43 -25.15 0.79
CA ARG A 2 13.91 -24.51 -0.43
C ARG A 2 13.04 -23.31 -0.05
N PRO A 3 13.05 -22.20 -0.82
CA PRO A 3 12.24 -21.00 -0.52
C PRO A 3 10.75 -21.32 -0.31
N GLN A 4 10.20 -22.26 -1.09
CA GLN A 4 8.79 -22.69 -1.02
C GLN A 4 8.48 -23.51 0.26
N ASP A 5 9.49 -23.94 1.02
CA ASP A 5 9.30 -24.58 2.32
C ASP A 5 9.26 -23.53 3.45
N ILE A 6 9.72 -22.31 3.18
CA ILE A 6 9.74 -21.17 4.13
C ILE A 6 8.49 -20.31 3.96
N LEU A 7 8.29 -19.71 2.76
CA LEU A 7 7.14 -18.88 2.43
C LEU A 7 6.29 -19.54 1.34
N ILE A 8 4.99 -19.65 1.59
CA ILE A 8 4.05 -20.26 0.66
C ILE A 8 2.79 -19.41 0.51
N PRO A 9 2.25 -19.29 -0.70
CA PRO A 9 0.93 -18.72 -0.89
C PRO A 9 -0.13 -19.70 -0.37
N VAL A 10 -1.04 -19.19 0.45
CA VAL A 10 -2.22 -19.92 0.97
C VAL A 10 -3.46 -19.04 0.83
N ALA A 11 -4.63 -19.59 1.07
CA ALA A 11 -5.89 -18.84 0.94
C ALA A 11 -6.01 -17.62 1.89
N ALA A 12 -5.19 -17.54 2.92
CA ALA A 12 -5.13 -16.40 3.83
C ALA A 12 -4.10 -15.34 3.42
N GLY A 13 -3.21 -15.63 2.48
CA GLY A 13 -2.11 -14.75 2.07
C GLY A 13 -0.79 -15.50 2.01
N LEU A 14 0.33 -14.82 2.21
CA LEU A 14 1.68 -15.40 2.20
C LEU A 14 2.03 -15.93 3.60
N CYS A 15 2.11 -17.26 3.74
CA CYS A 15 2.37 -17.94 5.02
C CYS A 15 3.84 -18.28 5.19
N CYS A 16 4.44 -17.88 6.29
CA CYS A 16 5.72 -18.40 6.78
C CYS A 16 5.48 -19.66 7.62
N LYS A 17 5.78 -20.82 7.05
CA LYS A 17 5.53 -22.11 7.74
C LYS A 17 6.35 -22.27 9.02
N PRO A 18 7.67 -22.10 9.00
CA PRO A 18 8.47 -22.31 10.21
C PRO A 18 8.16 -21.27 11.29
N GLY A 19 7.91 -20.00 10.91
CA GLY A 19 7.61 -18.93 11.86
C GLY A 19 6.16 -18.87 12.33
N GLY A 20 5.23 -19.60 11.70
CA GLY A 20 3.82 -19.67 12.10
C GLY A 20 3.08 -18.33 11.97
N PHE A 21 3.41 -17.51 10.96
CA PHE A 21 2.77 -16.22 10.72
C PHE A 21 2.42 -16.02 9.23
N HIS A 22 1.63 -14.99 8.94
CA HIS A 22 1.30 -14.60 7.56
C HIS A 22 1.74 -13.16 7.29
N ILE A 23 2.22 -12.87 6.09
CA ILE A 23 2.51 -11.52 5.62
C ILE A 23 1.27 -11.01 4.89
N ASP A 24 0.79 -9.81 5.25
CA ASP A 24 -0.37 -9.11 4.68
C ASP A 24 -1.59 -10.04 4.45
N PRO A 25 -2.08 -10.73 5.49
CA PRO A 25 -3.15 -11.70 5.32
C PRO A 25 -4.48 -11.03 4.94
N VAL A 26 -5.17 -11.62 3.94
CA VAL A 26 -6.45 -11.13 3.42
C VAL A 26 -7.67 -11.53 4.26
N ARG A 27 -7.48 -12.33 5.29
CA ARG A 27 -8.50 -12.75 6.28
C ARG A 27 -7.87 -12.91 7.65
N PRO A 28 -8.65 -12.92 8.75
CA PRO A 28 -8.13 -13.10 10.10
C PRO A 28 -7.24 -14.34 10.25
N VAL A 29 -6.08 -14.16 10.86
CA VAL A 29 -5.10 -15.19 11.20
C VAL A 29 -4.64 -15.00 12.64
N GLU A 30 -3.96 -16.01 13.19
CA GLU A 30 -3.42 -15.93 14.55
C GLU A 30 -2.30 -14.90 14.67
N ARG A 31 -1.30 -14.94 13.74
CA ARG A 31 -0.18 -13.99 13.69
C ARG A 31 -0.05 -13.38 12.30
N ALA A 32 -0.13 -12.06 12.23
CA ALA A 32 0.01 -11.27 11.02
C ALA A 32 1.24 -10.35 11.11
N VAL A 33 2.05 -10.34 10.07
CA VAL A 33 3.14 -9.37 9.83
C VAL A 33 2.66 -8.45 8.73
N ILE A 34 2.57 -7.14 8.99
CA ILE A 34 1.97 -6.17 8.07
C ILE A 34 3.05 -5.27 7.49
N THR A 35 3.10 -5.18 6.16
CA THR A 35 4.08 -4.37 5.44
C THR A 35 3.78 -2.88 5.53
N HIS A 36 2.54 -2.46 5.37
CA HIS A 36 2.14 -1.04 5.40
C HIS A 36 0.65 -0.84 5.67
N GLY A 37 0.24 0.41 5.91
CA GLY A 37 -1.08 0.76 6.42
C GLY A 37 -2.22 0.81 5.39
N HIS A 38 -2.07 0.46 4.10
CA HIS A 38 -3.18 0.42 3.16
C HIS A 38 -4.17 -0.72 3.49
N SER A 39 -5.45 -0.55 3.14
CA SER A 39 -6.54 -1.44 3.62
C SER A 39 -6.54 -2.83 2.98
N ASP A 40 -5.91 -3.01 1.86
CA ASP A 40 -5.74 -4.30 1.18
C ASP A 40 -4.61 -5.13 1.81
N HIS A 41 -3.65 -4.49 2.47
CA HIS A 41 -2.57 -5.13 3.24
C HIS A 41 -2.89 -5.20 4.75
N ALA A 42 -3.23 -4.08 5.36
CA ALA A 42 -3.48 -3.95 6.81
C ALA A 42 -4.96 -4.18 7.17
N ARG A 43 -5.37 -5.43 7.23
CA ARG A 43 -6.73 -5.83 7.65
C ARG A 43 -6.82 -6.00 9.16
N SER A 44 -8.02 -5.82 9.71
CA SER A 44 -8.29 -6.03 11.14
C SER A 44 -8.71 -7.46 11.45
N GLY A 45 -8.75 -7.80 12.75
CA GLY A 45 -9.30 -9.07 13.27
C GLY A 45 -8.27 -10.18 13.44
N HIS A 46 -6.97 -9.88 13.35
CA HIS A 46 -5.90 -10.85 13.64
C HIS A 46 -5.71 -11.05 15.14
N GLY A 47 -5.22 -12.24 15.53
CA GLY A 47 -4.88 -12.54 16.93
C GLY A 47 -3.72 -11.66 17.41
N ALA A 48 -2.64 -11.59 16.66
CA ALA A 48 -1.49 -10.73 16.93
C ALA A 48 -1.02 -10.04 15.63
N VAL A 49 -0.62 -8.77 15.71
CA VAL A 49 -0.08 -7.99 14.60
C VAL A 49 1.32 -7.47 14.94
N LEU A 50 2.29 -7.77 14.07
CA LEU A 50 3.63 -7.20 14.06
C LEU A 50 3.76 -6.25 12.88
N ALA A 51 4.11 -4.99 13.13
CA ALA A 51 4.34 -3.97 12.10
C ALA A 51 5.19 -2.82 12.63
N THR A 52 5.56 -1.85 11.79
CA THR A 52 6.13 -0.59 12.28
C THR A 52 5.11 0.15 13.14
N GLN A 53 5.57 1.02 14.04
CA GLN A 53 4.68 1.81 14.89
C GLN A 53 3.71 2.64 14.06
N GLU A 54 4.19 3.24 12.98
CA GLU A 54 3.36 4.07 12.08
C GLU A 54 2.26 3.24 11.39
N THR A 55 2.57 2.02 10.97
CA THR A 55 1.57 1.10 10.39
C THR A 55 0.51 0.71 11.43
N LEU A 56 0.92 0.40 12.67
CA LEU A 56 -0.03 0.10 13.76
C LEU A 56 -0.92 1.31 14.08
N ASP A 57 -0.37 2.52 14.09
CA ASP A 57 -1.13 3.74 14.34
C ASP A 57 -2.13 4.02 13.20
N MET A 58 -1.76 3.76 11.93
CA MET A 58 -2.69 3.84 10.79
C MET A 58 -3.84 2.83 10.91
N MET A 59 -3.54 1.61 11.36
CA MET A 59 -4.57 0.60 11.62
C MET A 59 -5.51 1.05 12.73
N ARG A 60 -4.98 1.62 13.81
CA ARG A 60 -5.77 2.17 14.92
C ARG A 60 -6.66 3.34 14.47
N LEU A 61 -6.13 4.27 13.69
CA LEU A 61 -6.89 5.40 13.14
C LEU A 61 -8.05 4.95 12.24
N ARG A 62 -7.90 3.82 11.53
CA ARG A 62 -8.91 3.29 10.63
C ARG A 62 -9.94 2.40 11.31
N TYR A 63 -9.52 1.53 12.21
CA TYR A 63 -10.35 0.46 12.76
C TYR A 63 -10.68 0.61 14.26
N GLY A 64 -10.09 1.63 14.93
CA GLY A 64 -10.17 1.78 16.38
C GLY A 64 -9.16 0.90 17.13
N ASP A 65 -9.15 1.00 18.46
CA ASP A 65 -8.13 0.37 19.31
C ASP A 65 -8.15 -1.17 19.27
N ASN A 66 -9.30 -1.77 19.03
CA ASN A 66 -9.50 -3.22 19.06
C ASN A 66 -9.32 -3.89 17.68
N PHE A 67 -8.43 -3.37 16.82
CA PHE A 67 -8.24 -3.93 15.49
C PHE A 67 -7.51 -5.28 15.46
N ALA A 68 -6.84 -5.65 16.54
CA ALA A 68 -6.15 -6.93 16.74
C ALA A 68 -6.24 -7.37 18.20
N GLY A 69 -6.03 -8.65 18.49
CA GLY A 69 -5.95 -9.15 19.88
C GLY A 69 -4.74 -8.58 20.62
N THR A 70 -3.57 -8.58 19.99
CA THR A 70 -2.34 -7.95 20.48
C THR A 70 -1.59 -7.25 19.34
N THR A 71 -0.79 -6.26 19.68
CA THR A 71 0.06 -5.55 18.71
C THR A 71 1.49 -5.45 19.23
N GLN A 72 2.46 -5.59 18.33
CA GLN A 72 3.88 -5.40 18.62
C GLN A 72 4.48 -4.50 17.55
N ALA A 73 5.10 -3.40 17.97
CA ALA A 73 5.89 -2.55 17.08
C ALA A 73 7.29 -3.14 16.92
N ILE A 74 7.85 -2.96 15.74
CA ILE A 74 9.25 -3.27 15.41
C ILE A 74 9.86 -2.10 14.64
N ALA A 75 11.08 -1.73 14.98
CA ALA A 75 11.80 -0.67 14.27
C ALA A 75 12.46 -1.20 12.98
N TYR A 76 12.74 -0.29 12.03
CA TYR A 76 13.58 -0.64 10.89
C TYR A 76 14.97 -1.08 11.35
N GLY A 77 15.48 -2.14 10.75
CA GLY A 77 16.76 -2.73 11.09
C GLY A 77 16.74 -3.64 12.31
N GLU A 78 15.68 -3.63 13.12
CA GLU A 78 15.52 -4.52 14.27
C GLU A 78 15.25 -5.96 13.80
N GLU A 79 15.87 -6.93 14.48
CA GLU A 79 15.71 -8.36 14.21
C GLU A 79 14.83 -9.03 15.26
N LEU A 80 13.81 -9.73 14.80
CA LEU A 80 12.97 -10.59 15.63
C LEU A 80 13.20 -12.06 15.26
N ARG A 81 13.61 -12.88 16.22
CA ARG A 81 13.75 -14.33 16.03
C ARG A 81 12.48 -15.04 16.49
N LEU A 82 11.94 -15.87 15.63
CA LEU A 82 10.68 -16.58 15.85
C LEU A 82 10.72 -17.98 15.23
N ASP A 83 10.66 -19.02 16.05
CA ASP A 83 10.51 -20.42 15.64
C ASP A 83 11.46 -20.88 14.49
N GLY A 84 12.74 -20.46 14.57
CA GLY A 84 13.77 -20.85 13.60
C GLY A 84 13.87 -19.95 12.36
N VAL A 85 13.14 -18.83 12.31
CA VAL A 85 13.31 -17.77 11.33
C VAL A 85 13.71 -16.46 12.02
N THR A 86 14.41 -15.60 11.29
CA THR A 86 14.66 -14.21 11.68
C THR A 86 13.87 -13.30 10.76
N ILE A 87 13.10 -12.37 11.33
CA ILE A 87 12.34 -11.34 10.62
C ILE A 87 13.05 -10.01 10.82
N LYS A 88 13.22 -9.23 9.75
CA LYS A 88 13.77 -7.89 9.80
C LYS A 88 12.98 -6.97 8.90
N PHE A 89 12.69 -5.76 9.37
CA PHE A 89 11.95 -4.74 8.63
C PHE A 89 12.91 -3.74 8.02
N HIS A 90 12.72 -3.44 6.73
CA HIS A 90 13.49 -2.45 5.99
C HIS A 90 12.55 -1.43 5.34
N PRO A 91 12.90 -0.14 5.26
CA PRO A 91 12.05 0.87 4.62
C PRO A 91 11.68 0.50 3.18
N ALA A 92 10.41 0.65 2.83
CA ALA A 92 9.90 0.38 1.48
C ALA A 92 9.73 1.65 0.62
N GLY A 93 9.78 2.86 1.21
CA GLY A 93 9.69 4.13 0.47
C GLY A 93 8.29 4.45 -0.09
N HIS A 94 7.27 3.68 0.27
CA HIS A 94 5.91 3.79 -0.28
C HIS A 94 5.04 4.80 0.47
N VAL A 95 4.81 4.56 1.75
CA VAL A 95 4.08 5.45 2.67
C VAL A 95 4.76 5.47 4.03
N LEU A 96 4.38 6.40 4.89
CA LEU A 96 4.91 6.47 6.26
C LEU A 96 4.65 5.13 7.00
N GLY A 97 5.73 4.52 7.48
CA GLY A 97 5.70 3.22 8.16
C GLY A 97 5.77 2.00 7.21
N SER A 98 5.83 2.18 5.89
CA SER A 98 5.92 1.05 4.96
C SER A 98 7.24 0.31 5.07
N ALA A 99 7.18 -1.02 5.07
CA ALA A 99 8.33 -1.89 5.25
C ALA A 99 8.36 -3.05 4.26
N GLN A 100 9.55 -3.38 3.79
CA GLN A 100 9.87 -4.68 3.24
C GLN A 100 10.12 -5.65 4.39
N ILE A 101 9.71 -6.90 4.26
CA ILE A 101 9.88 -7.95 5.27
C ILE A 101 10.92 -8.95 4.78
N ALA A 102 12.11 -8.89 5.35
CA ALA A 102 13.13 -9.92 5.15
C ALA A 102 12.88 -11.07 6.12
N VAL A 103 12.76 -12.28 5.58
CA VAL A 103 12.61 -13.53 6.34
C VAL A 103 13.83 -14.41 6.05
N SER A 104 14.69 -14.57 7.04
CA SER A 104 15.87 -15.42 6.93
C SER A 104 15.64 -16.75 7.67
N CYS A 105 15.93 -17.85 7.00
CA CYS A 105 15.87 -19.20 7.57
C CYS A 105 17.08 -20.00 7.11
N LYS A 106 17.98 -20.37 8.05
CA LYS A 106 19.29 -20.92 7.73
C LYS A 106 20.07 -19.99 6.79
N ASP A 107 20.49 -20.49 5.61
CA ASP A 107 21.25 -19.75 4.60
C ASP A 107 20.38 -19.13 3.51
N THR A 108 19.06 -19.09 3.70
CA THR A 108 18.11 -18.54 2.69
C THR A 108 17.46 -17.28 3.21
N CYS A 109 17.57 -16.20 2.46
CA CYS A 109 16.91 -14.91 2.69
C CYS A 109 15.82 -14.66 1.63
N ILE A 110 14.59 -14.43 2.07
CA ILE A 110 13.44 -14.08 1.22
C ILE A 110 12.97 -12.70 1.64
N VAL A 111 12.87 -11.78 0.68
CA VAL A 111 12.33 -10.44 0.93
C VAL A 111 10.96 -10.28 0.27
N ALA A 112 9.94 -10.00 1.09
CA ALA A 112 8.64 -9.55 0.60
C ALA A 112 8.62 -8.02 0.61
N SER A 113 8.58 -7.40 -0.58
CA SER A 113 8.68 -5.95 -0.72
C SER A 113 7.49 -5.20 -0.11
N GLY A 114 6.32 -5.83 -0.02
CA GLY A 114 5.07 -5.09 0.04
C GLY A 114 4.95 -4.17 -1.17
N ASP A 115 4.21 -3.08 -1.04
CA ASP A 115 4.23 -2.00 -2.02
C ASP A 115 5.45 -1.11 -1.75
N TYR A 116 6.17 -0.71 -2.80
CA TYR A 116 7.40 0.05 -2.62
C TYR A 116 7.61 1.14 -3.67
N LYS A 117 8.42 2.12 -3.31
CA LYS A 117 8.91 3.15 -4.22
C LYS A 117 10.40 3.37 -3.97
N ASN A 118 11.21 3.09 -4.98
CA ASN A 118 12.66 3.25 -4.91
C ASN A 118 13.15 4.68 -5.17
N ALA A 119 12.30 5.57 -5.72
CA ALA A 119 12.62 7.00 -5.79
C ALA A 119 12.28 7.71 -4.47
N PRO A 120 13.07 8.71 -4.04
CA PRO A 120 12.86 9.41 -2.77
C PRO A 120 11.45 10.00 -2.62
N ASP A 121 10.93 9.95 -1.40
CA ASP A 121 9.68 10.57 -1.00
C ASP A 121 9.90 11.38 0.29
N PRO A 122 9.57 12.69 0.33
CA PRO A 122 9.79 13.51 1.51
C PRO A 122 8.87 13.17 2.68
N THR A 123 7.89 12.28 2.50
CA THR A 123 6.86 11.95 3.50
C THR A 123 7.11 10.65 4.24
N CYS A 124 8.12 9.87 3.84
CA CYS A 124 8.47 8.59 4.47
C CYS A 124 9.97 8.30 4.34
N PRO A 125 10.52 7.36 5.11
CA PRO A 125 11.90 6.90 4.94
C PRO A 125 12.13 6.36 3.52
N ALA A 126 13.32 6.66 2.96
CA ALA A 126 13.70 6.22 1.62
C ALA A 126 13.79 4.68 1.56
N PHE A 127 13.50 4.14 0.38
CA PHE A 127 13.64 2.71 0.10
C PHE A 127 15.07 2.24 0.39
N GLU A 128 15.19 1.10 1.08
CA GLU A 128 16.46 0.41 1.33
C GLU A 128 16.56 -0.83 0.43
N LEU A 129 17.63 -0.90 -0.36
CA LEU A 129 17.88 -2.10 -1.17
C LEU A 129 18.36 -3.24 -0.26
N VAL A 130 17.65 -4.36 -0.30
CA VAL A 130 17.99 -5.56 0.51
C VAL A 130 18.40 -6.69 -0.43
N PRO A 131 19.69 -7.10 -0.44
CA PRO A 131 20.12 -8.30 -1.15
C PRO A 131 19.45 -9.55 -0.60
N CYS A 132 19.01 -10.47 -1.49
CA CYS A 132 18.28 -11.67 -1.08
C CYS A 132 18.39 -12.79 -2.12
N ASP A 133 18.03 -14.01 -1.73
CA ASP A 133 17.98 -15.15 -2.63
C ASP A 133 16.68 -15.20 -3.43
N VAL A 134 15.57 -14.75 -2.79
CA VAL A 134 14.25 -14.64 -3.41
C VAL A 134 13.67 -13.26 -3.13
N PHE A 135 13.25 -12.58 -4.19
CA PHE A 135 12.56 -11.30 -4.09
C PHE A 135 11.09 -11.45 -4.46
N ILE A 136 10.19 -11.17 -3.52
CA ILE A 136 8.74 -11.12 -3.76
C ILE A 136 8.38 -9.67 -4.00
N THR A 137 8.03 -9.32 -5.24
CA THR A 137 7.81 -7.94 -5.68
C THR A 137 6.36 -7.68 -6.08
N GLU A 138 5.89 -6.45 -5.83
CA GLU A 138 4.68 -5.93 -6.45
C GLU A 138 4.84 -5.76 -7.96
N ALA A 139 3.72 -5.62 -8.68
CA ALA A 139 3.67 -5.31 -10.10
C ALA A 139 2.54 -4.31 -10.44
N THR A 140 2.24 -3.36 -9.55
CA THR A 140 1.19 -2.35 -9.76
C THR A 140 1.38 -1.64 -11.10
N PHE A 141 2.61 -1.25 -11.41
CA PHE A 141 3.01 -0.68 -12.69
C PHE A 141 3.93 -1.61 -13.49
N GLY A 142 3.69 -2.91 -13.41
CA GLY A 142 4.45 -3.97 -14.07
C GLY A 142 4.30 -4.06 -15.59
N LEU A 143 4.07 -2.93 -16.30
CA LEU A 143 4.05 -2.84 -17.75
C LEU A 143 4.95 -1.71 -18.24
N PRO A 144 5.69 -1.89 -19.35
CA PRO A 144 6.62 -0.88 -19.90
C PRO A 144 6.00 0.49 -20.22
N VAL A 145 4.68 0.57 -20.38
CA VAL A 145 3.96 1.83 -20.61
C VAL A 145 3.97 2.74 -19.37
N PHE A 146 4.15 2.17 -18.19
CA PHE A 146 4.20 2.90 -16.92
C PHE A 146 5.63 3.31 -16.57
N ARG A 147 6.19 4.20 -17.36
CA ARG A 147 7.38 4.99 -17.02
C ARG A 147 6.91 6.36 -16.62
N HIS A 148 7.09 6.69 -15.35
CA HIS A 148 6.64 7.95 -14.78
C HIS A 148 7.76 8.99 -14.94
N GLY A 149 7.37 10.23 -15.23
CA GLY A 149 8.30 11.37 -15.20
C GLY A 149 8.47 11.92 -13.79
N GLU A 150 9.14 13.06 -13.71
CA GLU A 150 9.36 13.73 -12.44
C GLU A 150 8.06 14.29 -11.86
N ALA A 151 7.77 13.95 -10.61
CA ALA A 151 6.58 14.41 -9.90
C ALA A 151 6.57 15.96 -9.76
N ALA A 152 7.73 16.58 -9.70
CA ALA A 152 7.86 18.03 -9.67
C ALA A 152 7.29 18.71 -10.92
N ASP A 153 7.40 18.09 -12.11
CA ASP A 153 6.84 18.66 -13.34
C ASP A 153 5.31 18.56 -13.34
N GLU A 154 4.73 17.53 -12.74
CA GLU A 154 3.29 17.42 -12.56
C GLU A 154 2.76 18.50 -11.58
N ILE A 155 3.51 18.83 -10.54
CA ILE A 155 3.20 19.93 -9.63
C ILE A 155 3.29 21.29 -10.33
N LYS A 156 4.29 21.51 -11.20
CA LYS A 156 4.36 22.73 -12.04
C LYS A 156 3.11 22.89 -12.90
N LYS A 157 2.60 21.80 -13.50
CA LYS A 157 1.34 21.83 -14.27
C LYS A 157 0.16 22.26 -13.42
N LEU A 158 0.05 21.74 -12.18
CA LEU A 158 -1.00 22.12 -11.25
C LEU A 158 -0.90 23.61 -10.90
N LEU A 159 0.29 24.09 -10.54
CA LEU A 159 0.50 25.49 -10.17
C LEU A 159 0.25 26.45 -11.36
N ALA A 160 0.67 26.05 -12.58
CA ALA A 160 0.36 26.79 -13.80
C ALA A 160 -1.16 26.89 -14.05
N SER A 161 -1.91 25.82 -13.79
CA SER A 161 -3.36 25.82 -13.89
C SER A 161 -4.01 26.75 -12.85
N VAL A 162 -3.50 26.74 -11.60
CA VAL A 162 -3.97 27.67 -10.54
C VAL A 162 -3.75 29.12 -10.93
N ALA A 163 -2.57 29.44 -11.49
CA ALA A 163 -2.24 30.79 -11.95
C ALA A 163 -3.08 31.24 -13.14
N LEU A 164 -3.41 30.30 -14.06
CA LEU A 164 -4.20 30.58 -15.27
C LEU A 164 -5.69 30.79 -14.96
N PHE A 165 -6.21 30.10 -13.94
CA PHE A 165 -7.64 30.12 -13.57
C PHE A 165 -7.83 30.48 -12.09
N PRO A 166 -7.48 31.73 -11.70
CA PRO A 166 -7.53 32.16 -10.29
C PRO A 166 -8.96 32.22 -9.72
N GLU A 167 -9.99 32.28 -10.56
CA GLU A 167 -11.40 32.27 -10.17
C GLU A 167 -11.95 30.84 -9.92
N ARG A 168 -11.27 29.82 -10.40
CA ARG A 168 -11.67 28.41 -10.26
C ARG A 168 -11.00 27.78 -9.03
N ALA A 169 -11.68 26.84 -8.39
CA ALA A 169 -11.06 26.00 -7.38
C ALA A 169 -10.31 24.82 -8.04
N HIS A 170 -9.17 24.40 -7.48
CA HIS A 170 -8.45 23.21 -7.95
C HIS A 170 -8.68 22.05 -6.99
N LEU A 171 -9.50 21.09 -7.43
CA LEU A 171 -9.88 19.92 -6.63
C LEU A 171 -9.01 18.71 -7.03
N VAL A 172 -8.04 18.37 -6.20
CA VAL A 172 -7.08 17.30 -6.46
C VAL A 172 -7.53 16.01 -5.77
N GLY A 173 -7.95 15.03 -6.57
CA GLY A 173 -8.20 13.68 -6.10
C GLY A 173 -6.89 12.97 -5.78
N ALA A 174 -6.76 12.45 -4.56
CA ALA A 174 -5.61 11.66 -4.12
C ALA A 174 -6.04 10.63 -3.08
N TYR A 175 -5.34 9.49 -3.01
CA TYR A 175 -5.58 8.54 -1.92
C TYR A 175 -5.23 9.15 -0.58
N THR A 176 -6.04 8.85 0.42
CA THR A 176 -6.01 9.50 1.74
C THR A 176 -4.73 9.22 2.51
N LEU A 177 -4.18 8.01 2.40
CA LEU A 177 -2.91 7.62 3.01
C LEU A 177 -1.78 7.65 1.98
N GLY A 178 -0.72 8.40 2.26
CA GLY A 178 0.49 8.50 1.45
C GLY A 178 0.37 9.52 0.31
N LYS A 179 -0.45 9.27 -0.71
CA LYS A 179 -0.57 10.10 -1.92
C LYS A 179 -0.92 11.56 -1.63
N ALA A 180 -1.92 11.79 -0.76
CA ALA A 180 -2.33 13.15 -0.40
C ALA A 180 -1.18 13.91 0.26
N GLN A 181 -0.48 13.30 1.23
CA GLN A 181 0.63 13.92 1.94
C GLN A 181 1.82 14.17 1.02
N ARG A 182 2.09 13.24 0.09
CA ARG A 182 3.11 13.42 -0.95
C ARG A 182 2.80 14.62 -1.86
N VAL A 183 1.57 14.76 -2.35
CA VAL A 183 1.16 15.92 -3.18
C VAL A 183 1.32 17.23 -2.40
N ILE A 184 0.92 17.28 -1.13
CA ILE A 184 1.08 18.47 -0.28
C ILE A 184 2.57 18.80 -0.12
N SER A 185 3.40 17.83 0.22
CA SER A 185 4.84 18.04 0.41
C SER A 185 5.52 18.52 -0.87
N LEU A 186 5.15 17.96 -2.02
CA LEU A 186 5.65 18.40 -3.33
C LEU A 186 5.21 19.83 -3.67
N LEU A 187 3.98 20.23 -3.34
CA LEU A 187 3.50 21.61 -3.48
C LEU A 187 4.34 22.58 -2.62
N ARG A 188 4.63 22.20 -1.36
CA ARG A 188 5.50 23.00 -0.49
C ARG A 188 6.92 23.12 -1.03
N ALA A 189 7.48 22.03 -1.52
CA ALA A 189 8.80 22.03 -2.16
C ALA A 189 8.86 22.89 -3.44
N ALA A 190 7.73 23.07 -4.12
CA ALA A 190 7.59 23.95 -5.27
C ALA A 190 7.31 25.42 -4.91
N GLY A 191 7.31 25.80 -3.61
CA GLY A 191 7.09 27.16 -3.13
C GLY A 191 5.62 27.58 -3.03
N TYR A 192 4.67 26.64 -3.01
CA TYR A 192 3.27 26.97 -2.76
C TYR A 192 3.01 27.05 -1.27
N ASP A 193 3.03 28.27 -0.70
CA ASP A 193 2.90 28.53 0.74
C ASP A 193 1.48 28.87 1.19
N ALA A 194 0.54 29.10 0.24
CA ALA A 194 -0.86 29.37 0.56
C ALA A 194 -1.51 28.15 1.27
N PRO A 195 -2.58 28.39 2.06
CA PRO A 195 -3.29 27.30 2.72
C PRO A 195 -3.79 26.26 1.71
N ILE A 196 -3.61 24.97 2.03
CA ILE A 196 -4.17 23.84 1.28
C ILE A 196 -5.37 23.33 2.06
N TYR A 197 -6.48 23.14 1.35
CA TYR A 197 -7.72 22.68 1.96
C TYR A 197 -7.86 21.18 1.88
N LEU A 198 -8.45 20.56 2.92
CA LEU A 198 -8.61 19.13 3.02
C LEU A 198 -10.08 18.74 3.15
N HIS A 199 -10.44 17.67 2.44
CA HIS A 199 -11.67 16.92 2.71
C HIS A 199 -11.57 16.28 4.10
N GLY A 200 -12.68 16.26 4.88
CA GLY A 200 -12.70 15.76 6.25
C GLY A 200 -12.13 14.34 6.44
N ALA A 201 -12.31 13.47 5.44
CA ALA A 201 -11.75 12.11 5.49
C ALA A 201 -10.21 12.06 5.48
N MET A 202 -9.53 13.15 5.10
CA MET A 202 -8.06 13.23 5.03
C MET A 202 -7.43 13.81 6.30
N GLU A 203 -8.21 14.52 7.12
CA GLU A 203 -7.69 15.35 8.22
C GLU A 203 -6.90 14.53 9.25
N ASN A 204 -7.45 13.40 9.73
CA ASN A 204 -6.83 12.64 10.80
C ASN A 204 -5.49 12.02 10.37
N ILE A 205 -5.45 11.43 9.18
CA ILE A 205 -4.22 10.81 8.64
C ILE A 205 -3.18 11.91 8.37
N THR A 206 -3.59 13.03 7.77
CA THR A 206 -2.66 14.12 7.46
C THR A 206 -2.11 14.77 8.74
N ARG A 207 -2.93 14.94 9.77
CA ARG A 207 -2.49 15.40 11.10
C ARG A 207 -1.49 14.43 11.75
N TYR A 208 -1.71 13.12 11.56
CA TYR A 208 -0.75 12.12 12.02
C TYR A 208 0.61 12.28 11.33
N TYR A 209 0.67 12.48 10.01
CA TYR A 209 1.94 12.76 9.31
C TYR A 209 2.64 14.01 9.88
N GLN A 210 1.91 15.09 10.13
CA GLN A 210 2.46 16.29 10.76
C GLN A 210 3.03 15.99 12.16
N SER A 211 2.33 15.20 12.97
CA SER A 211 2.80 14.80 14.31
C SER A 211 4.07 13.94 14.28
N ARG A 212 4.34 13.29 13.14
CA ARG A 212 5.57 12.53 12.88
C ARG A 212 6.67 13.37 12.22
N GLY A 213 6.50 14.69 12.17
CA GLY A 213 7.53 15.63 11.69
C GLY A 213 7.51 15.89 10.18
N VAL A 214 6.51 15.38 9.44
CA VAL A 214 6.41 15.68 8.01
C VAL A 214 5.94 17.12 7.79
N ALA A 215 6.74 17.92 7.08
CA ALA A 215 6.49 19.34 6.85
C ALA A 215 5.41 19.54 5.75
N LEU A 216 4.15 19.70 6.17
CA LEU A 216 3.02 19.87 5.26
C LEU A 216 2.51 21.33 5.19
N GLY A 217 3.06 22.23 5.99
CA GLY A 217 2.66 23.64 6.03
C GLY A 217 1.25 23.87 6.55
N GLU A 218 0.64 24.99 6.18
CA GLU A 218 -0.71 25.35 6.63
C GLU A 218 -1.78 24.54 5.88
N LEU A 219 -2.60 23.84 6.67
CA LEU A 219 -3.71 23.01 6.18
C LEU A 219 -5.01 23.47 6.85
N ARG A 220 -6.08 23.55 6.07
CA ARG A 220 -7.41 23.98 6.53
C ARG A 220 -8.49 22.98 6.14
N PRO A 221 -9.51 22.74 6.99
CA PRO A 221 -10.68 21.97 6.59
C PRO A 221 -11.53 22.76 5.60
N VAL A 222 -12.10 22.09 4.60
CA VAL A 222 -13.11 22.70 3.69
C VAL A 222 -14.42 22.97 4.44
N LYS A 223 -14.66 22.27 5.55
CA LYS A 223 -15.89 22.43 6.35
C LYS A 223 -16.02 23.86 6.86
N GLY A 224 -17.17 24.48 6.59
CA GLY A 224 -17.46 25.85 7.03
C GLY A 224 -16.99 26.94 6.06
N MET A 225 -16.26 26.61 4.99
CA MET A 225 -15.85 27.59 3.98
C MET A 225 -17.02 27.97 3.06
N ARG A 226 -17.10 29.25 2.70
CA ARG A 226 -18.04 29.72 1.68
C ARG A 226 -17.49 29.39 0.30
N LYS A 227 -18.36 29.22 -0.68
CA LYS A 227 -18.00 28.89 -2.06
C LYS A 227 -17.00 29.91 -2.65
N SER A 228 -17.21 31.21 -2.40
CA SER A 228 -16.30 32.28 -2.83
C SER A 228 -14.89 32.18 -2.29
N ASP A 229 -14.74 31.68 -1.05
CA ASP A 229 -13.45 31.63 -0.37
C ASP A 229 -12.56 30.48 -0.88
N LEU A 230 -13.14 29.62 -1.69
CA LEU A 230 -12.45 28.47 -2.32
C LEU A 230 -11.96 28.77 -3.75
N ALA A 231 -12.23 29.95 -4.30
CA ALA A 231 -11.68 30.38 -5.59
C ALA A 231 -10.15 30.48 -5.52
N GLY A 232 -9.46 30.01 -6.56
CA GLY A 232 -8.00 30.04 -6.64
C GLY A 232 -7.26 29.10 -5.65
N THR A 233 -8.01 28.30 -4.88
CA THR A 233 -7.40 27.43 -3.86
C THR A 233 -7.16 26.01 -4.35
N ILE A 234 -6.23 25.32 -3.69
CA ILE A 234 -6.01 23.87 -3.89
C ILE A 234 -6.70 23.13 -2.75
N THR A 235 -7.55 22.18 -3.10
CA THR A 235 -8.23 21.28 -2.17
C THR A 235 -7.90 19.83 -2.49
N LEU A 236 -7.48 19.04 -1.50
CA LEU A 236 -7.29 17.61 -1.64
C LEU A 236 -8.51 16.85 -1.12
N ALA A 237 -8.93 15.84 -1.89
CA ALA A 237 -10.06 14.98 -1.54
C ALA A 237 -9.83 13.53 -1.96
N PRO A 238 -10.48 12.53 -1.32
CA PRO A 238 -10.47 11.16 -1.83
C PRO A 238 -11.01 11.11 -3.26
N PRO A 239 -10.53 10.19 -4.12
CA PRO A 239 -10.98 10.10 -5.53
C PRO A 239 -12.50 9.97 -5.67
N SER A 240 -13.18 9.30 -4.74
CA SER A 240 -14.65 9.18 -4.73
C SER A 240 -15.36 10.53 -4.53
N ALA A 241 -14.80 11.44 -3.75
CA ALA A 241 -15.39 12.73 -3.47
C ALA A 241 -15.28 13.70 -4.66
N THR A 242 -14.31 13.54 -5.56
CA THR A 242 -14.13 14.41 -6.74
C THR A 242 -15.17 14.20 -7.82
N ALA A 243 -15.92 13.10 -7.78
CA ALA A 243 -17.01 12.78 -8.70
C ALA A 243 -18.40 12.86 -8.04
N ASP A 244 -18.49 13.34 -6.79
CA ASP A 244 -19.70 13.35 -5.98
C ASP A 244 -20.35 14.75 -5.95
N ILE A 245 -21.59 14.81 -5.47
CA ILE A 245 -22.34 16.04 -5.17
C ILE A 245 -21.54 17.02 -4.28
N TRP A 246 -20.59 16.51 -3.51
CA TRP A 246 -19.70 17.29 -2.67
C TRP A 246 -18.94 18.37 -3.45
N THR A 247 -18.65 18.16 -4.75
CA THR A 247 -17.96 19.12 -5.62
C THR A 247 -18.74 20.40 -5.90
N ARG A 248 -20.07 20.38 -5.73
CA ARG A 248 -20.94 21.55 -5.96
C ARG A 248 -20.65 22.74 -5.02
N ARG A 249 -19.92 22.51 -3.94
CA ARG A 249 -19.47 23.56 -3.01
C ARG A 249 -18.34 24.43 -3.56
N PHE A 250 -17.68 23.99 -4.61
CA PHE A 250 -16.57 24.73 -5.22
C PHE A 250 -17.06 25.62 -6.38
N PRO A 251 -16.42 26.79 -6.59
CA PRO A 251 -16.67 27.59 -7.78
C PRO A 251 -15.98 26.94 -8.98
N ASP A 252 -16.77 26.47 -9.95
CA ASP A 252 -16.28 25.88 -11.21
C ASP A 252 -14.98 25.07 -11.08
N PRO A 253 -14.98 23.92 -10.35
CA PRO A 253 -13.73 23.27 -9.96
C PRO A 253 -13.00 22.67 -11.15
N VAL A 254 -11.69 22.96 -11.27
CA VAL A 254 -10.76 22.17 -12.07
C VAL A 254 -10.55 20.85 -11.35
N THR A 255 -11.00 19.76 -11.96
CA THR A 255 -10.82 18.42 -11.40
C THR A 255 -9.47 17.85 -11.80
N ALA A 256 -8.57 17.67 -10.83
CA ALA A 256 -7.29 17.01 -10.99
C ALA A 256 -7.30 15.64 -10.31
N PHE A 257 -6.44 14.71 -10.77
CA PHE A 257 -6.27 13.42 -10.12
C PHE A 257 -4.78 13.03 -10.10
N ALA A 258 -4.24 12.82 -8.89
CA ALA A 258 -2.86 12.40 -8.68
C ALA A 258 -2.77 10.87 -8.60
N SER A 259 -2.28 10.23 -9.65
CA SER A 259 -2.12 8.78 -9.73
C SER A 259 -1.15 8.40 -10.85
N GLY A 260 -0.33 7.37 -10.66
CA GLY A 260 0.51 6.79 -11.72
C GLY A 260 -0.30 6.29 -12.92
N TRP A 261 -1.56 5.91 -12.69
CA TRP A 261 -2.50 5.51 -13.74
C TRP A 261 -2.85 6.62 -14.72
N MET A 262 -2.62 7.89 -14.36
CA MET A 262 -2.88 9.04 -15.24
C MET A 262 -1.93 9.10 -16.43
N ARG A 263 -0.89 8.28 -16.43
CA ARG A 263 -0.03 8.03 -17.61
C ARG A 263 -0.84 7.54 -18.82
N VAL A 264 -1.93 6.82 -18.59
CA VAL A 264 -2.84 6.32 -19.64
C VAL A 264 -3.99 7.31 -19.85
N ARG A 265 -3.91 8.14 -20.89
CA ARG A 265 -4.89 9.21 -21.19
C ARG A 265 -6.34 8.74 -21.24
N ALA A 266 -6.60 7.52 -21.70
CA ALA A 266 -7.95 6.95 -21.73
C ALA A 266 -8.57 6.85 -20.32
N ARG A 267 -7.79 6.54 -19.29
CA ARG A 267 -8.26 6.47 -17.90
C ARG A 267 -8.65 7.85 -17.35
N ALA A 268 -7.88 8.89 -17.67
CA ALA A 268 -8.22 10.26 -17.29
C ALA A 268 -9.54 10.70 -17.92
N ARG A 269 -9.75 10.43 -19.22
CA ARG A 269 -10.99 10.74 -19.93
C ARG A 269 -12.20 10.00 -19.36
N GLN A 270 -12.08 8.70 -19.08
CA GLN A 270 -13.16 7.91 -18.49
C GLN A 270 -13.59 8.42 -17.10
N ARG A 271 -12.69 9.03 -16.35
CA ARG A 271 -12.94 9.60 -15.03
C ARG A 271 -13.39 11.08 -15.07
N GLY A 272 -13.45 11.69 -16.25
CA GLY A 272 -13.76 13.11 -16.38
C GLY A 272 -12.73 14.03 -15.73
N VAL A 273 -11.45 13.59 -15.65
CA VAL A 273 -10.36 14.35 -15.05
C VAL A 273 -9.89 15.41 -16.06
N GLU A 274 -9.98 16.67 -15.68
CA GLU A 274 -9.54 17.82 -16.50
C GLU A 274 -8.00 17.95 -16.47
N LEU A 275 -7.39 17.77 -15.30
CA LEU A 275 -5.95 17.89 -15.09
C LEU A 275 -5.36 16.57 -14.53
N PRO A 276 -4.96 15.63 -15.39
CA PRO A 276 -4.31 14.40 -14.94
C PRO A 276 -2.88 14.69 -14.46
N LEU A 277 -2.54 14.22 -13.25
CA LEU A 277 -1.23 14.36 -12.63
C LEU A 277 -0.61 12.97 -12.45
N VAL A 278 0.50 12.72 -13.14
CA VAL A 278 1.21 11.42 -13.06
C VAL A 278 2.11 11.42 -11.82
N ILE A 279 1.49 11.24 -10.65
CA ILE A 279 2.20 11.18 -9.36
C ILE A 279 1.93 9.82 -8.73
N SER A 280 2.99 9.01 -8.55
CA SER A 280 2.92 7.66 -7.99
C SER A 280 3.69 7.56 -6.67
N ASP A 281 3.20 6.75 -5.77
CA ASP A 281 3.84 6.25 -4.55
C ASP A 281 4.36 4.80 -4.70
N HIS A 282 4.22 4.21 -5.89
CA HIS A 282 4.80 2.92 -6.25
C HIS A 282 5.97 3.09 -7.22
N ALA A 283 6.83 2.09 -7.28
CA ALA A 283 7.82 1.96 -8.34
C ALA A 283 7.14 1.85 -9.70
N ASP A 284 7.69 2.50 -10.71
CA ASP A 284 7.29 2.33 -12.09
C ASP A 284 8.03 1.15 -12.74
N TRP A 285 7.81 0.92 -14.03
CA TRP A 285 8.47 -0.18 -14.74
C TRP A 285 9.99 -0.17 -14.58
N ASP A 286 10.63 0.98 -14.77
CA ASP A 286 12.08 1.11 -14.67
C ASP A 286 12.56 0.93 -13.23
N GLY A 287 11.80 1.44 -12.25
CA GLY A 287 12.05 1.22 -10.83
C GLY A 287 11.92 -0.24 -10.42
N LEU A 288 10.86 -0.95 -10.88
CA LEU A 288 10.66 -2.37 -10.61
C LEU A 288 11.82 -3.21 -11.15
N THR A 289 12.16 -3.02 -12.43
CA THR A 289 13.20 -3.80 -13.09
C THR A 289 14.60 -3.52 -12.54
N ALA A 290 14.91 -2.27 -12.24
CA ALA A 290 16.18 -1.89 -11.62
C ALA A 290 16.32 -2.46 -10.19
N THR A 291 15.23 -2.45 -9.41
CA THR A 291 15.24 -3.03 -8.06
C THR A 291 15.47 -4.53 -8.12
N ILE A 292 14.77 -5.27 -9.00
CA ILE A 292 14.97 -6.72 -9.17
C ILE A 292 16.44 -7.02 -9.51
N ASP A 293 17.01 -6.34 -10.51
CA ASP A 293 18.43 -6.54 -10.88
C ASP A 293 19.37 -6.27 -9.69
N ALA A 294 19.10 -5.21 -8.90
CA ALA A 294 19.97 -4.78 -7.82
C ALA A 294 19.90 -5.67 -6.55
N THR A 295 18.79 -6.39 -6.32
CA THR A 295 18.68 -7.33 -5.19
C THR A 295 19.62 -8.53 -5.29
N GLY A 296 20.06 -8.87 -6.51
CA GLY A 296 20.86 -10.07 -6.76
C GLY A 296 20.10 -11.39 -6.59
N ALA A 297 18.76 -11.33 -6.46
CA ALA A 297 17.91 -12.50 -6.27
C ALA A 297 18.01 -13.46 -7.46
N SER A 298 18.17 -14.75 -7.19
CA SER A 298 18.15 -15.80 -8.21
C SER A 298 16.72 -16.22 -8.61
N GLU A 299 15.74 -15.95 -7.74
CA GLU A 299 14.33 -16.27 -7.95
C GLU A 299 13.45 -15.05 -7.62
N VAL A 300 12.46 -14.74 -8.49
CA VAL A 300 11.55 -13.60 -8.33
C VAL A 300 10.11 -14.10 -8.32
N TRP A 301 9.36 -13.77 -7.27
CA TRP A 301 7.93 -14.04 -7.21
C TRP A 301 7.18 -12.72 -7.37
N VAL A 302 6.28 -12.68 -8.34
CA VAL A 302 5.57 -11.44 -8.71
C VAL A 302 4.14 -11.49 -8.18
N THR A 303 3.69 -10.43 -7.56
CA THR A 303 2.35 -10.30 -6.98
C THR A 303 1.78 -8.88 -7.18
N HIS A 304 0.50 -8.67 -6.85
CA HIS A 304 -0.15 -7.35 -6.85
C HIS A 304 -0.01 -6.54 -8.15
N GLY A 305 -0.70 -6.94 -9.22
CA GLY A 305 -0.78 -6.11 -10.42
C GLY A 305 -0.67 -6.85 -11.74
N GLN A 306 0.16 -6.36 -12.66
CA GLN A 306 0.36 -6.92 -14.01
C GLN A 306 1.58 -7.85 -14.01
N GLU A 307 1.38 -9.05 -13.48
CA GLU A 307 2.46 -10.00 -13.18
C GLU A 307 3.16 -10.52 -14.44
N ASP A 308 2.40 -10.83 -15.52
CA ASP A 308 2.89 -11.54 -16.70
C ASP A 308 4.06 -10.86 -17.40
N ALA A 309 3.99 -9.52 -17.56
CA ALA A 309 5.04 -8.78 -18.25
C ALA A 309 6.35 -8.75 -17.45
N LEU A 310 6.26 -8.63 -16.12
CA LEU A 310 7.43 -8.62 -15.25
C LEU A 310 8.05 -10.02 -15.14
N VAL A 311 7.24 -11.07 -15.06
CA VAL A 311 7.69 -12.48 -15.12
C VAL A 311 8.41 -12.75 -16.44
N HIS A 312 7.84 -12.29 -17.56
CA HIS A 312 8.47 -12.43 -18.89
C HIS A 312 9.83 -11.69 -18.95
N TRP A 313 9.89 -10.46 -18.42
CA TRP A 313 11.12 -9.70 -18.37
C TRP A 313 12.21 -10.41 -17.54
N CYS A 314 11.85 -10.94 -16.36
CA CYS A 314 12.76 -11.74 -15.54
C CYS A 314 13.30 -12.96 -16.31
N ALA A 315 12.41 -13.71 -16.96
CA ALA A 315 12.78 -14.88 -17.76
C ALA A 315 13.76 -14.52 -18.91
N ALA A 316 13.54 -13.39 -19.60
CA ALA A 316 14.43 -12.89 -20.63
C ALA A 316 15.83 -12.52 -20.09
N LYS A 317 15.95 -12.20 -18.81
CA LYS A 317 17.20 -11.95 -18.08
C LYS A 317 17.85 -13.23 -17.53
N GLY A 318 17.22 -14.40 -17.68
CA GLY A 318 17.69 -15.67 -17.14
C GLY A 318 17.39 -15.87 -15.66
N LEU A 319 16.53 -15.03 -15.05
CA LEU A 319 16.07 -15.17 -13.68
C LEU A 319 14.91 -16.17 -13.60
N ALA A 320 14.91 -17.03 -12.59
CA ALA A 320 13.75 -17.86 -12.28
C ALA A 320 12.61 -16.93 -11.78
N ALA A 321 11.49 -16.89 -12.48
CA ALA A 321 10.38 -16.04 -12.08
C ALA A 321 9.03 -16.72 -12.25
N ARG A 322 8.09 -16.39 -11.34
CA ARG A 322 6.72 -16.91 -11.39
C ARG A 322 5.73 -15.92 -10.75
N PRO A 323 4.47 -15.97 -11.18
CA PRO A 323 3.41 -15.29 -10.42
C PRO A 323 3.24 -15.97 -9.07
N LEU A 324 2.97 -15.19 -8.02
CA LEU A 324 2.78 -15.74 -6.68
C LEU A 324 1.40 -16.40 -6.52
N GLY A 325 0.41 -16.03 -7.36
CA GLY A 325 -0.93 -16.60 -7.36
C GLY A 325 -1.72 -16.31 -6.07
N CYS A 326 -1.30 -15.33 -5.28
CA CYS A 326 -2.11 -14.83 -4.19
C CYS A 326 -3.30 -14.06 -4.79
N SER A 327 -4.49 -14.67 -4.77
CA SER A 327 -5.76 -14.00 -5.13
C SER A 327 -6.11 -12.97 -4.05
N GLY A 328 -5.25 -12.03 -3.85
CA GLY A 328 -5.40 -10.89 -2.97
C GLY A 328 -5.70 -9.67 -3.80
N ALA A 329 -6.95 -9.47 -4.03
CA ALA A 329 -7.66 -8.23 -4.24
C ALA A 329 -6.99 -7.14 -5.07
N GLY A 330 -7.74 -6.61 -5.88
CA GLY A 330 -7.60 -5.41 -6.60
C GLY A 330 -6.92 -4.29 -5.82
N SER A 331 -5.97 -3.69 -6.50
CA SER A 331 -5.51 -2.34 -6.22
C SER A 331 -6.70 -1.45 -5.87
N GLU A 332 -6.51 -0.49 -5.00
CA GLU A 332 -7.49 0.56 -4.63
C GLU A 332 -8.20 1.20 -5.84
N ASP A 333 -7.69 0.96 -7.05
CA ASP A 333 -8.22 1.47 -8.33
C ASP A 333 -9.29 0.57 -8.99
N GLN A 334 -9.61 -0.63 -8.46
CA GLN A 334 -10.62 -1.54 -9.03
C GLN A 334 -12.04 -1.35 -8.52
N GLY A 335 -12.35 -0.26 -7.84
CA GLY A 335 -13.68 0.04 -7.29
C GLY A 335 -14.84 0.11 -8.31
N ASN A 336 -14.66 -0.23 -9.58
CA ASN A 336 -15.72 -0.13 -10.59
C ASN A 336 -15.78 -1.26 -11.65
N ARG A 337 -15.27 -2.47 -11.36
CA ARG A 337 -15.42 -3.62 -12.28
C ARG A 337 -16.45 -4.65 -11.83
N ARG A 338 -17.64 -4.20 -11.38
CA ARG A 338 -18.81 -5.10 -11.27
C ARG A 338 -20.00 -4.53 -12.02
N LYS A 339 -19.92 -4.47 -13.35
CA LYS A 339 -21.05 -4.53 -14.30
C LYS A 339 -20.46 -4.67 -15.71
N GLY A 340 -20.46 -5.89 -16.26
CA GLY A 340 -20.17 -6.08 -17.66
C GLY A 340 -19.36 -7.36 -17.99
N CYS A 341 -19.85 -8.52 -17.57
CA CYS A 341 -19.64 -9.76 -18.32
C CYS A 341 -20.69 -10.79 -17.86
N ALA A 342 -21.87 -10.61 -18.37
CA ALA A 342 -22.90 -11.64 -18.39
C ALA A 342 -23.43 -11.66 -19.82
N THR A 343 -22.94 -12.59 -20.64
CA THR A 343 -23.75 -13.22 -21.69
C THR A 343 -23.00 -14.40 -22.27
N HIS A 344 -23.74 -15.51 -22.33
CA HIS A 344 -23.51 -16.78 -22.96
C HIS A 344 -22.90 -17.89 -22.10
N ALA A 345 -23.74 -18.48 -21.26
CA ALA A 345 -23.72 -19.92 -21.03
C ALA A 345 -25.15 -20.44 -21.20
N GLN A 346 -25.29 -21.32 -22.18
CA GLN A 346 -26.52 -22.02 -22.55
C GLN A 346 -27.00 -22.91 -21.41
N ALA A 347 -28.32 -22.97 -21.25
CA ALA A 347 -29.05 -23.79 -20.33
C ALA A 347 -28.90 -25.31 -20.65
N ALA A 348 -28.71 -26.11 -19.60
CA ALA A 348 -29.07 -27.54 -19.61
C ALA A 348 -29.51 -27.96 -18.16
N PRO A 349 -30.31 -29.04 -18.01
CA PRO A 349 -31.51 -29.00 -17.18
C PRO A 349 -31.31 -29.57 -15.77
N LYS A 350 -32.29 -29.20 -14.91
CA LYS A 350 -32.49 -29.70 -13.53
C LYS A 350 -32.69 -31.22 -13.48
N ARG A 351 -31.98 -31.90 -12.58
CA ARG A 351 -32.48 -33.13 -11.88
C ARG A 351 -31.90 -33.22 -10.47
N GLY A 352 -32.81 -33.39 -9.53
CA GLY A 352 -32.86 -34.41 -8.48
C GLY A 352 -32.00 -34.22 -7.24
N ARG A 353 -32.69 -33.97 -6.12
CA ARG A 353 -32.29 -34.18 -4.73
C ARG A 353 -31.50 -35.48 -4.51
N GLU A 354 -30.48 -35.45 -3.65
CA GLU A 354 -30.46 -36.34 -2.48
C GLU A 354 -29.31 -35.94 -1.53
N SER A 355 -29.63 -35.90 -0.26
CA SER A 355 -28.82 -35.71 0.92
C SER A 355 -27.85 -36.87 1.14
N ARG A 356 -26.62 -36.61 1.61
CA ARG A 356 -25.97 -37.42 2.66
C ARG A 356 -24.76 -36.71 3.24
N HIS A 357 -24.74 -36.73 4.58
CA HIS A 357 -23.66 -36.33 5.47
C HIS A 357 -22.35 -37.05 5.18
N GLY A 358 -21.23 -36.32 5.33
CA GLY A 358 -19.88 -36.90 5.31
C GLY A 358 -18.88 -35.85 5.76
N GLY A 359 -18.79 -35.61 7.06
CA GLY A 359 -17.74 -34.76 7.67
C GLY A 359 -16.37 -35.39 7.46
N ARG A 360 -15.45 -34.65 6.86
CA ARG A 360 -14.01 -34.89 7.02
C ARG A 360 -13.43 -33.76 7.86
N ALA A 361 -12.95 -34.17 9.03
CA ALA A 361 -12.23 -33.33 9.97
C ALA A 361 -10.94 -32.78 9.32
N VAL A 362 -10.80 -31.48 9.36
CA VAL A 362 -9.54 -30.78 9.14
C VAL A 362 -8.75 -30.93 10.45
N PRO A 363 -7.44 -31.26 10.46
CA PRO A 363 -6.67 -31.33 11.68
C PRO A 363 -6.66 -29.96 12.34
N MET A 364 -7.23 -29.86 13.53
CA MET A 364 -7.11 -28.74 14.45
C MET A 364 -5.65 -28.63 14.88
N CYS A 365 -4.94 -27.61 14.45
CA CYS A 365 -3.72 -27.18 15.08
C CYS A 365 -4.07 -26.68 16.48
N LEU A 366 -3.42 -27.22 17.49
CA LEU A 366 -3.65 -27.01 18.90
C LEU A 366 -3.70 -25.53 19.26
N ARG A 367 -4.76 -25.13 19.96
CA ARG A 367 -4.93 -23.80 20.56
C ARG A 367 -3.88 -23.63 21.66
N ASN A 368 -2.85 -22.81 21.38
CA ASN A 368 -2.10 -22.14 22.45
C ASN A 368 -2.63 -20.71 22.49
N ARG A 369 -3.43 -20.41 23.52
CA ARG A 369 -3.91 -19.07 23.82
C ARG A 369 -2.74 -18.34 24.49
N ASP A 370 -2.50 -17.07 24.07
CA ASP A 370 -1.58 -16.10 24.65
C ASP A 370 -0.08 -16.28 24.33
N VAL A 371 0.31 -16.13 23.05
CA VAL A 371 1.75 -15.98 22.73
C VAL A 371 1.92 -14.73 21.86
N PRO A 372 2.50 -13.65 22.43
CA PRO A 372 3.00 -12.50 21.64
C PRO A 372 4.08 -12.96 20.65
N PHE A 373 4.46 -12.11 19.68
CA PHE A 373 5.56 -12.39 18.77
C PHE A 373 6.92 -12.55 19.50
N ALA A 374 7.07 -11.97 20.71
CA ALA A 374 8.31 -12.08 21.49
C ALA A 374 8.51 -13.49 22.10
N PRO A 375 9.74 -14.04 22.09
CA PRO A 375 10.05 -15.27 22.83
C PRO A 375 9.89 -15.03 24.34
N VAL A 376 9.34 -16.00 25.04
CA VAL A 376 9.28 -16.00 26.51
C VAL A 376 10.73 -16.09 27.02
N GLY A 377 11.28 -14.97 27.54
CA GLY A 377 12.59 -15.00 28.21
C GLY A 377 13.60 -13.89 27.87
N ALA A 378 13.19 -12.65 27.58
CA ALA A 378 14.12 -11.53 27.60
C ALA A 378 14.03 -10.79 28.94
N PRO A 379 15.15 -10.55 29.68
CA PRO A 379 15.11 -9.80 30.93
C PRO A 379 14.86 -8.31 30.63
N SER A 380 13.92 -7.70 31.37
CA SER A 380 13.66 -6.28 31.35
C SER A 380 14.93 -5.47 31.60
N PRO A 381 15.22 -4.40 30.83
CA PRO A 381 16.31 -3.50 31.18
C PRO A 381 15.95 -2.76 32.49
N ARG A 382 16.78 -2.92 33.51
CA ARG A 382 16.72 -2.11 34.74
C ARG A 382 17.04 -0.67 34.39
N LEU A 383 16.10 0.21 34.59
CA LEU A 383 16.34 1.65 34.65
C LEU A 383 17.32 1.92 35.81
N HIS A 384 18.54 2.30 35.50
CA HIS A 384 19.43 2.95 36.47
C HIS A 384 19.04 4.41 36.49
N ALA A 385 18.44 4.83 37.62
CA ALA A 385 18.37 6.22 38.02
C ALA A 385 19.75 6.66 38.52
N ALA A 386 20.27 7.73 37.97
CA ALA A 386 21.22 8.64 38.57
C ALA A 386 21.05 10.02 37.91
#